data_f28177860a3c96a4a00630705289b66a
#
_entry.id   f28177860a3c96a4a00630705289b66a
#
_cell.length_a   1.000
_cell.length_b   1.000
_cell.length_c   1.000
_cell.angle_alpha   90.00
_cell.angle_beta   90.00
_cell.angle_gamma   90.00
#
_symmetry.space_group_name_H-M   'P 1'
#
loop_
_entity.id
_entity.type
_entity.pdbx_description
1 polymer ?
#
loop_
_entity_poly.entity_id
_entity_poly.type
_entity_poly.pdbx_seq_one_letter_code
_entity_poly.pdbx_strand_id
1 'polypeptide(L)'
;MRPVLFRCSSIGRLMTEPKTQKEGPLSVGAKTYIRELAAQEILGMDFEVSSKEMEKGIECEPDAIAMLNRVSGTALEKNTERRTNDWLTGECDLFNGNRRRGHDLKCSWSAKTFPISVTDCEDKLYEWQMRGYMALWDADEWEVDYALVDTPERLIGFEPIQMHIVSHIPEHMRVTRWIVTRDREKEAAIYQKVLHAREYFHQVVSDFDRTHQPTMELEPA
;
A
#
# COMPACT_ATOMS: atom_id res chain seq x y z
N MET A 1 -0.31 -26.18 -3.01
CA MET A 1 0.22 -24.88 -2.54
C MET A 1 -0.95 -23.89 -2.50
N ARG A 2 -1.08 -23.06 -1.46
CA ARG A 2 -2.12 -22.04 -1.42
C ARG A 2 -1.82 -20.97 -2.48
N PRO A 3 -2.84 -20.39 -3.15
CA PRO A 3 -2.59 -19.35 -4.12
C PRO A 3 -1.98 -18.12 -3.44
N VAL A 4 -0.93 -17.56 -4.04
CA VAL A 4 -0.30 -16.32 -3.56
C VAL A 4 -1.30 -15.17 -3.66
N LEU A 5 -1.52 -14.47 -2.55
CA LEU A 5 -2.35 -13.28 -2.47
C LEU A 5 -1.47 -12.03 -2.44
N PHE A 6 -1.87 -11.01 -3.20
CA PHE A 6 -1.15 -9.74 -3.22
C PHE A 6 -1.82 -8.72 -2.30
N ARG A 7 -1.03 -8.03 -1.48
CA ARG A 7 -1.53 -7.00 -0.56
C ARG A 7 -1.92 -5.76 -1.37
N CYS A 8 -3.11 -5.20 -1.11
CA CYS A 8 -3.55 -3.96 -1.77
C CYS A 8 -2.54 -2.82 -1.59
N SER A 9 -1.94 -2.67 -0.41
CA SER A 9 -0.93 -1.65 -0.12
C SER A 9 0.35 -1.76 -0.97
N SER A 10 0.60 -2.90 -1.59
CA SER A 10 1.79 -3.13 -2.41
C SER A 10 1.45 -3.42 -3.88
N ILE A 11 0.16 -3.46 -4.25
CA ILE A 11 -0.27 -3.84 -5.60
C ILE A 11 0.28 -2.89 -6.67
N GLY A 12 0.47 -1.61 -6.35
CA GLY A 12 1.08 -0.64 -7.25
C GLY A 12 2.46 -1.06 -7.75
N ARG A 13 3.27 -1.76 -6.94
CA ARG A 13 4.59 -2.30 -7.33
C ARG A 13 4.44 -3.36 -8.44
N LEU A 14 3.36 -4.16 -8.38
CA LEU A 14 3.05 -5.15 -9.39
C LEU A 14 2.54 -4.52 -10.68
N MET A 15 1.78 -3.42 -10.58
CA MET A 15 1.12 -2.76 -11.71
C MET A 15 2.03 -1.84 -12.52
N THR A 16 3.34 -1.82 -12.25
CA THR A 16 4.30 -1.10 -13.07
C THR A 16 4.39 -1.69 -14.48
N GLU A 17 4.46 -0.81 -15.50
CA GLU A 17 4.45 -1.23 -16.90
C GLU A 17 5.84 -1.60 -17.41
N PRO A 18 5.93 -2.66 -18.24
CA PRO A 18 7.16 -3.00 -18.95
C PRO A 18 7.63 -1.86 -19.84
N LYS A 19 8.94 -1.60 -19.86
CA LYS A 19 9.53 -0.57 -20.73
C LYS A 19 9.73 -1.06 -22.17
N THR A 20 9.80 -2.38 -22.37
CA THR A 20 10.01 -3.01 -23.67
C THR A 20 9.17 -4.28 -23.81
N GLN A 21 8.82 -4.65 -25.04
CA GLN A 21 8.12 -5.91 -25.31
C GLN A 21 8.89 -7.15 -24.86
N LYS A 22 10.23 -7.07 -24.79
CA LYS A 22 11.07 -8.21 -24.33
C LYS A 22 10.89 -8.53 -22.84
N GLU A 23 10.39 -7.61 -22.04
CA GLU A 23 10.10 -7.85 -20.62
C GLU A 23 8.90 -8.78 -20.41
N GLY A 24 8.03 -8.92 -21.44
CA GLY A 24 6.78 -9.67 -21.34
C GLY A 24 5.73 -8.91 -20.52
N PRO A 25 4.77 -9.61 -19.86
CA PRO A 25 3.66 -8.98 -19.16
C PRO A 25 4.06 -8.31 -17.84
N LEU A 26 5.26 -8.62 -17.30
CA LEU A 26 5.75 -8.12 -16.02
C LEU A 26 6.98 -7.23 -16.24
N SER A 27 6.94 -6.01 -15.71
CA SER A 27 8.09 -5.11 -15.69
C SER A 27 9.25 -5.68 -14.84
N VAL A 28 10.43 -5.12 -15.00
CA VAL A 28 11.58 -5.44 -14.13
C VAL A 28 11.25 -5.16 -12.66
N GLY A 29 10.59 -4.05 -12.35
CA GLY A 29 10.18 -3.70 -10.99
C GLY A 29 9.17 -4.70 -10.40
N ALA A 30 8.18 -5.12 -11.19
CA ALA A 30 7.22 -6.15 -10.79
C ALA A 30 7.92 -7.49 -10.50
N LYS A 31 8.85 -7.91 -11.37
CA LYS A 31 9.65 -9.13 -11.15
C LYS A 31 10.51 -9.06 -9.90
N THR A 32 11.09 -7.89 -9.59
CA THR A 32 11.84 -7.67 -8.34
C THR A 32 10.94 -7.84 -7.13
N TYR A 33 9.77 -7.22 -7.14
CA TYR A 33 8.78 -7.35 -6.07
C TYR A 33 8.34 -8.81 -5.85
N ILE A 34 8.07 -9.55 -6.93
CA ILE A 34 7.67 -10.97 -6.84
C ILE A 34 8.82 -11.82 -6.28
N ARG A 35 10.08 -11.54 -6.64
CA ARG A 35 11.25 -12.24 -6.05
C ARG A 35 11.41 -11.96 -4.57
N GLU A 36 11.14 -10.72 -4.12
CA GLU A 36 11.11 -10.40 -2.68
C GLU A 36 10.07 -11.27 -1.95
N LEU A 37 8.84 -11.37 -2.50
CA LEU A 37 7.79 -12.23 -1.93
C LEU A 37 8.18 -13.71 -1.92
N ALA A 38 8.79 -14.20 -3.00
CA ALA A 38 9.27 -15.58 -3.06
C ALA A 38 10.39 -15.84 -2.03
N ALA A 39 11.31 -14.90 -1.85
CA ALA A 39 12.35 -15.00 -0.85
C ALA A 39 11.79 -15.01 0.59
N GLN A 40 10.78 -14.19 0.88
CA GLN A 40 10.08 -14.22 2.17
C GLN A 40 9.44 -15.59 2.44
N GLU A 41 8.76 -16.16 1.44
CA GLU A 41 8.14 -17.48 1.55
C GLU A 41 9.19 -18.58 1.74
N ILE A 42 10.25 -18.60 0.91
CA ILE A 42 11.32 -19.60 0.96
C ILE A 42 12.09 -19.55 2.28
N LEU A 43 12.41 -18.35 2.76
CA LEU A 43 13.24 -18.17 3.96
C LEU A 43 12.43 -18.13 5.25
N GLY A 44 11.08 -18.03 5.15
CA GLY A 44 10.20 -17.88 6.31
C GLY A 44 10.44 -16.57 7.07
N MET A 45 10.85 -15.49 6.37
CA MET A 45 11.24 -14.21 6.96
C MET A 45 10.39 -13.08 6.37
N ASP A 46 10.01 -12.12 7.21
CA ASP A 46 9.40 -10.86 6.75
C ASP A 46 10.50 -9.81 6.51
N PHE A 47 10.42 -9.13 5.36
CA PHE A 47 11.39 -8.10 4.97
C PHE A 47 10.84 -6.68 5.20
N GLU A 48 9.80 -6.53 6.03
CA GLU A 48 9.26 -5.20 6.33
C GLU A 48 10.32 -4.35 7.07
N VAL A 49 10.54 -3.14 6.52
CA VAL A 49 11.44 -2.14 7.10
C VAL A 49 10.59 -0.99 7.59
N SER A 50 10.74 -0.58 8.84
CA SER A 50 10.11 0.63 9.36
C SER A 50 10.93 1.87 9.02
N SER A 51 10.24 2.99 8.78
CA SER A 51 10.83 4.32 8.65
C SER A 51 10.18 5.28 9.65
N LYS A 52 10.83 6.43 9.88
CA LYS A 52 10.25 7.48 10.76
C LYS A 52 8.89 7.96 10.27
N GLU A 53 8.71 8.04 8.96
CA GLU A 53 7.45 8.43 8.34
C GLU A 53 6.36 7.39 8.61
N MET A 54 6.70 6.10 8.54
CA MET A 54 5.78 5.01 8.89
C MET A 54 5.44 5.01 10.38
N GLU A 55 6.45 5.22 11.26
CA GLU A 55 6.23 5.35 12.70
C GLU A 55 5.30 6.51 13.02
N LYS A 56 5.54 7.69 12.40
CA LYS A 56 4.61 8.83 12.53
C LYS A 56 3.22 8.46 12.06
N GLY A 57 3.10 7.80 10.90
CA GLY A 57 1.81 7.37 10.35
C GLY A 57 1.02 6.55 11.36
N ILE A 58 1.65 5.56 11.98
CA ILE A 58 1.02 4.67 12.97
C ILE A 58 0.64 5.44 14.25
N GLU A 59 1.57 6.23 14.79
CA GLU A 59 1.37 6.91 16.07
C GLU A 59 0.33 8.04 15.98
N CYS A 60 0.33 8.78 14.88
CA CYS A 60 -0.55 9.95 14.69
C CYS A 60 -1.88 9.59 13.99
N GLU A 61 -2.10 8.34 13.59
CA GLU A 61 -3.34 7.95 12.91
C GLU A 61 -4.61 8.31 13.68
N PRO A 62 -4.71 8.09 15.02
CA PRO A 62 -5.91 8.48 15.76
C PRO A 62 -6.20 9.98 15.73
N ASP A 63 -5.18 10.82 15.83
CA ASP A 63 -5.31 12.27 15.76
C ASP A 63 -5.73 12.75 14.37
N ALA A 64 -5.16 12.12 13.34
CA ALA A 64 -5.49 12.38 11.95
C ALA A 64 -6.95 11.98 11.63
N ILE A 65 -7.43 10.83 12.10
CA ILE A 65 -8.84 10.41 11.99
C ILE A 65 -9.76 11.41 12.69
N ALA A 66 -9.43 11.81 13.92
CA ALA A 66 -10.22 12.77 14.68
C ALA A 66 -10.30 14.13 13.95
N MET A 67 -9.18 14.62 13.39
CA MET A 67 -9.15 15.84 12.60
C MET A 67 -9.95 15.71 11.31
N LEU A 68 -9.79 14.60 10.57
CA LEU A 68 -10.55 14.32 9.35
C LEU A 68 -12.05 14.35 9.62
N ASN A 69 -12.50 13.71 10.70
CA ASN A 69 -13.90 13.69 11.12
C ASN A 69 -14.43 15.11 11.42
N ARG A 70 -13.67 15.93 12.15
CA ARG A 70 -14.08 17.32 12.44
C ARG A 70 -14.18 18.17 11.18
N VAL A 71 -13.19 18.07 10.29
CA VAL A 71 -13.17 18.85 9.02
C VAL A 71 -14.27 18.40 8.05
N SER A 72 -14.62 17.11 8.05
CA SER A 72 -15.60 16.51 7.12
C SER A 72 -17.02 16.47 7.68
N GLY A 73 -17.22 16.72 8.99
CA GLY A 73 -18.51 16.51 9.66
C GLY A 73 -18.92 15.02 9.66
N THR A 74 -17.96 14.11 9.83
CA THR A 74 -18.18 12.66 9.85
C THR A 74 -17.82 12.07 11.21
N ALA A 75 -18.15 10.80 11.41
CA ALA A 75 -17.78 10.01 12.59
C ALA A 75 -17.27 8.63 12.13
N LEU A 76 -16.24 8.64 11.28
CA LEU A 76 -15.60 7.43 10.79
C LEU A 76 -14.69 6.84 11.88
N GLU A 77 -14.68 5.53 11.99
CA GLU A 77 -13.85 4.79 12.93
C GLU A 77 -12.79 3.99 12.17
N LYS A 78 -11.66 3.74 12.81
CA LYS A 78 -10.60 2.88 12.27
C LYS A 78 -11.18 1.53 11.92
N ASN A 79 -10.98 1.10 10.68
CA ASN A 79 -11.32 -0.24 10.26
C ASN A 79 -10.30 -1.24 10.81
N THR A 80 -10.79 -2.39 11.24
CA THR A 80 -9.97 -3.53 11.71
C THR A 80 -10.27 -4.80 10.92
N GLU A 81 -11.15 -4.71 9.91
CA GLU A 81 -11.51 -5.82 9.07
C GLU A 81 -10.49 -5.99 7.95
N ARG A 82 -9.90 -7.19 7.88
CA ARG A 82 -9.12 -7.61 6.72
C ARG A 82 -10.01 -8.36 5.76
N ARG A 83 -10.07 -7.90 4.51
CA ARG A 83 -10.79 -8.59 3.42
C ARG A 83 -9.81 -9.29 2.49
N THR A 84 -10.32 -10.40 1.93
CA THR A 84 -9.54 -11.24 1.02
C THR A 84 -10.49 -11.82 -0.02
N ASN A 85 -10.03 -11.85 -1.27
CA ASN A 85 -10.66 -12.62 -2.35
C ASN A 85 -9.63 -13.56 -2.98
N ASP A 86 -9.91 -14.12 -4.14
CA ASP A 86 -9.01 -15.06 -4.83
C ASP A 86 -7.68 -14.42 -5.28
N TRP A 87 -7.56 -13.09 -5.28
CA TRP A 87 -6.45 -12.35 -5.88
C TRP A 87 -5.70 -11.49 -4.87
N LEU A 88 -6.45 -10.79 -4.03
CA LEU A 88 -5.99 -9.71 -3.19
C LEU A 88 -6.31 -9.95 -1.72
N THR A 89 -5.52 -9.35 -0.86
CA THR A 89 -5.80 -9.18 0.56
C THR A 89 -5.51 -7.74 0.97
N GLY A 90 -6.29 -7.21 1.91
CA GLY A 90 -6.08 -5.85 2.40
C GLY A 90 -6.85 -5.54 3.65
N GLU A 91 -6.40 -4.50 4.34
CA GLU A 91 -7.04 -3.85 5.47
C GLU A 91 -6.93 -2.35 5.21
N CYS A 92 -8.07 -1.69 5.03
CA CYS A 92 -8.12 -0.26 4.77
C CYS A 92 -8.17 0.52 6.07
N ASP A 93 -7.90 1.83 6.01
CA ASP A 93 -7.90 2.66 7.22
C ASP A 93 -9.33 2.94 7.70
N LEU A 94 -10.21 3.45 6.83
CA LEU A 94 -11.59 3.77 7.18
C LEU A 94 -12.54 3.32 6.06
N PHE A 95 -13.78 2.95 6.41
CA PHE A 95 -14.79 2.59 5.42
C PHE A 95 -16.18 3.10 5.81
N ASN A 96 -16.79 3.86 4.92
CA ASN A 96 -18.16 4.32 5.04
C ASN A 96 -19.10 3.45 4.19
N GLY A 97 -19.70 2.42 4.78
CA GLY A 97 -20.58 1.50 4.09
C GLY A 97 -21.82 2.16 3.49
N ASN A 98 -22.38 3.19 4.14
CA ASN A 98 -23.56 3.89 3.65
C ASN A 98 -23.28 4.68 2.35
N ARG A 99 -22.06 5.17 2.20
CA ARG A 99 -21.62 5.90 1.00
C ARG A 99 -20.86 5.02 0.01
N ARG A 100 -20.61 3.77 0.35
CA ARG A 100 -19.75 2.85 -0.41
C ARG A 100 -18.40 3.49 -0.77
N ARG A 101 -17.83 4.23 0.20
CA ARG A 101 -16.60 4.98 0.06
C ARG A 101 -15.60 4.57 1.14
N GLY A 102 -14.38 4.26 0.73
CA GLY A 102 -13.27 4.02 1.61
C GLY A 102 -12.34 5.23 1.71
N HIS A 103 -11.47 5.20 2.71
CA HIS A 103 -10.47 6.23 2.93
C HIS A 103 -9.13 5.57 3.24
N ASP A 104 -8.08 6.13 2.66
CA ASP A 104 -6.69 5.77 2.90
C ASP A 104 -6.00 7.02 3.47
N LEU A 105 -5.61 6.94 4.73
CA LEU A 105 -5.13 8.09 5.49
C LEU A 105 -3.60 8.18 5.42
N LYS A 106 -3.10 9.32 4.97
CA LYS A 106 -1.67 9.61 4.86
C LYS A 106 -1.27 10.73 5.81
N CYS A 107 -0.54 10.42 6.87
CA CYS A 107 0.05 11.43 7.74
C CYS A 107 1.30 12.01 7.06
N SER A 108 1.21 13.25 6.58
CA SER A 108 2.36 13.92 5.97
C SER A 108 3.49 14.11 6.99
N TRP A 109 4.75 13.81 6.57
CA TRP A 109 5.88 13.89 7.46
C TRP A 109 6.08 15.29 8.08
N SER A 110 5.94 16.32 7.28
CA SER A 110 6.09 17.72 7.71
C SER A 110 5.27 18.66 6.82
N ALA A 111 5.20 19.94 7.18
CA ALA A 111 4.60 20.97 6.34
C ALA A 111 5.22 21.06 4.94
N LYS A 112 6.52 20.69 4.80
CA LYS A 112 7.23 20.68 3.53
C LYS A 112 6.76 19.57 2.59
N THR A 113 6.32 18.42 3.13
CA THR A 113 5.88 17.24 2.36
C THR A 113 4.37 17.15 2.24
N PHE A 114 3.64 18.08 2.84
CA PHE A 114 2.19 18.13 2.75
C PHE A 114 1.75 18.62 1.37
N PRO A 115 0.87 17.86 0.67
CA PRO A 115 0.35 18.29 -0.63
C PRO A 115 -0.60 19.46 -0.46
N ILE A 116 -0.35 20.55 -1.18
CA ILE A 116 -1.15 21.78 -1.11
C ILE A 116 -2.27 21.84 -2.17
N SER A 117 -2.23 20.93 -3.13
CA SER A 117 -3.26 20.81 -4.18
C SER A 117 -3.67 19.36 -4.40
N VAL A 118 -4.82 19.14 -5.05
CA VAL A 118 -5.29 17.79 -5.40
C VAL A 118 -4.30 17.08 -6.32
N THR A 119 -3.71 17.80 -7.26
CA THR A 119 -2.69 17.26 -8.18
C THR A 119 -1.43 16.78 -7.49
N ASP A 120 -1.08 17.39 -6.34
CA ASP A 120 0.07 16.93 -5.54
C ASP A 120 -0.22 15.62 -4.78
N CYS A 121 -1.51 15.27 -4.62
CA CYS A 121 -1.94 14.02 -3.98
C CYS A 121 -1.91 12.84 -4.95
N GLU A 122 -1.93 13.09 -6.26
CA GLU A 122 -2.06 12.03 -7.26
C GLU A 122 -0.77 11.20 -7.35
N ASP A 123 -0.89 9.94 -7.00
CA ASP A 123 0.18 8.95 -7.08
C ASP A 123 -0.32 7.67 -7.73
N LYS A 124 0.39 7.19 -8.76
CA LYS A 124 -0.01 5.98 -9.51
C LYS A 124 0.02 4.72 -8.66
N LEU A 125 0.92 4.62 -7.69
CA LEU A 125 0.99 3.45 -6.81
C LEU A 125 -0.20 3.44 -5.85
N TYR A 126 -0.56 4.62 -5.31
CA TYR A 126 -1.76 4.76 -4.48
C TYR A 126 -3.04 4.56 -5.29
N GLU A 127 -3.09 5.04 -6.55
CA GLU A 127 -4.25 4.75 -7.41
C GLU A 127 -4.53 3.24 -7.49
N TRP A 128 -3.51 2.42 -7.74
CA TRP A 128 -3.67 0.97 -7.80
C TRP A 128 -4.06 0.37 -6.46
N GLN A 129 -3.50 0.87 -5.35
CA GLN A 129 -3.90 0.46 -4.00
C GLN A 129 -5.40 0.71 -3.77
N MET A 130 -5.90 1.90 -4.11
CA MET A 130 -7.32 2.27 -3.97
C MET A 130 -8.21 1.37 -4.83
N ARG A 131 -7.80 1.05 -6.05
CA ARG A 131 -8.54 0.11 -6.92
C ARG A 131 -8.60 -1.29 -6.33
N GLY A 132 -7.53 -1.76 -5.73
CA GLY A 132 -7.51 -3.03 -4.99
C GLY A 132 -8.50 -3.03 -3.82
N TYR A 133 -8.53 -1.96 -3.04
CA TYR A 133 -9.50 -1.81 -1.96
C TYR A 133 -10.94 -1.72 -2.47
N MET A 134 -11.20 -0.95 -3.53
CA MET A 134 -12.54 -0.87 -4.13
C MET A 134 -13.05 -2.24 -4.59
N ALA A 135 -12.16 -3.10 -5.12
CA ALA A 135 -12.50 -4.46 -5.49
C ALA A 135 -12.85 -5.34 -4.27
N LEU A 136 -12.15 -5.18 -3.13
CA LEU A 136 -12.39 -5.96 -1.91
C LEU A 136 -13.62 -5.50 -1.14
N TRP A 137 -13.86 -4.19 -1.05
CA TRP A 137 -14.97 -3.61 -0.28
C TRP A 137 -16.22 -3.37 -1.11
N ASP A 138 -16.16 -3.66 -2.43
CA ASP A 138 -17.21 -3.32 -3.40
C ASP A 138 -17.62 -1.84 -3.29
N ALA A 139 -16.61 -0.96 -3.15
CA ALA A 139 -16.79 0.47 -3.02
C ALA A 139 -16.86 1.14 -4.40
N ASP A 140 -17.54 2.30 -4.47
CA ASP A 140 -17.69 3.07 -5.71
C ASP A 140 -16.60 4.16 -5.84
N GLU A 141 -16.08 4.61 -4.70
CA GLU A 141 -15.05 5.64 -4.61
C GLU A 141 -14.09 5.34 -3.47
N TRP A 142 -12.89 5.91 -3.57
CA TRP A 142 -11.90 5.88 -2.51
C TRP A 142 -11.21 7.23 -2.39
N GLU A 143 -11.14 7.77 -1.17
CA GLU A 143 -10.39 8.98 -0.89
C GLU A 143 -8.99 8.64 -0.38
N VAL A 144 -7.98 9.34 -0.88
CA VAL A 144 -6.66 9.43 -0.26
C VAL A 144 -6.63 10.74 0.50
N ASP A 145 -6.66 10.65 1.83
CA ASP A 145 -6.75 11.78 2.74
C ASP A 145 -5.36 12.09 3.31
N TYR A 146 -4.74 13.16 2.84
CA TYR A 146 -3.50 13.64 3.44
C TYR A 146 -3.83 14.54 4.62
N ALA A 147 -3.32 14.14 5.80
CA ALA A 147 -3.47 14.87 7.03
C ALA A 147 -2.12 15.42 7.50
N LEU A 148 -2.07 16.71 7.82
CA LEU A 148 -0.92 17.35 8.42
C LEU A 148 -1.16 17.51 9.94
N VAL A 149 -0.56 16.62 10.73
CA VAL A 149 -0.60 16.60 12.19
C VAL A 149 0.79 16.79 12.78
N ASP A 150 0.89 17.17 14.04
CA ASP A 150 2.17 17.34 14.71
C ASP A 150 2.97 16.04 14.67
N THR A 151 4.27 16.16 14.43
CA THR A 151 5.19 15.01 14.48
C THR A 151 5.68 14.84 15.90
N PRO A 152 5.65 13.62 16.48
CA PRO A 152 6.26 13.35 17.78
C PRO A 152 7.73 13.80 17.81
N GLU A 153 8.11 14.59 18.82
CA GLU A 153 9.44 15.23 18.89
C GLU A 153 10.58 14.23 18.72
N ARG A 154 10.44 13.03 19.27
CA ARG A 154 11.45 11.98 19.17
C ARG A 154 11.77 11.55 17.74
N LEU A 155 10.82 11.74 16.80
CA LEU A 155 10.96 11.36 15.39
C LEU A 155 11.61 12.48 14.56
N ILE A 156 11.48 13.75 14.95
CA ILE A 156 11.92 14.92 14.18
C ILE A 156 13.44 14.90 13.94
N GLY A 157 14.22 14.49 14.93
CA GLY A 157 15.67 14.44 14.85
C GLY A 157 16.29 15.84 14.71
N PHE A 158 17.05 16.07 13.63
CA PHE A 158 17.75 17.34 13.38
C PHE A 158 16.99 18.29 12.46
N GLU A 159 15.76 17.93 12.05
CA GLU A 159 14.95 18.80 11.20
C GLU A 159 14.40 20.00 11.97
N PRO A 160 14.14 21.15 11.29
CA PRO A 160 13.57 22.33 11.94
C PRO A 160 12.19 22.04 12.52
N ILE A 161 12.03 22.18 13.84
CA ILE A 161 10.80 21.83 14.57
C ILE A 161 9.55 22.56 14.06
N GLN A 162 9.73 23.79 13.57
CA GLN A 162 8.60 24.59 13.03
C GLN A 162 7.96 23.99 11.77
N MET A 163 8.62 23.03 11.11
CA MET A 163 8.02 22.30 9.98
C MET A 163 7.16 21.13 10.46
N HIS A 164 7.26 20.75 11.71
CA HIS A 164 6.67 19.55 12.28
C HIS A 164 5.56 19.82 13.30
N ILE A 165 5.62 21.00 13.96
CA ILE A 165 4.60 21.43 14.92
C ILE A 165 3.66 22.39 14.17
N VAL A 166 2.50 21.90 13.82
CA VAL A 166 1.57 22.51 12.88
C VAL A 166 0.18 22.75 13.47
N SER A 167 -0.03 22.44 14.74
CA SER A 167 -1.30 22.58 15.46
C SER A 167 -1.81 24.02 15.53
N HIS A 168 -0.94 25.01 15.31
CA HIS A 168 -1.30 26.44 15.20
C HIS A 168 -2.02 26.79 13.87
N ILE A 169 -1.95 25.90 12.86
CA ILE A 169 -2.62 26.08 11.57
C ILE A 169 -4.07 25.57 11.69
N PRO A 170 -5.08 26.28 11.17
CA PRO A 170 -6.47 25.81 11.19
C PRO A 170 -6.65 24.43 10.55
N GLU A 171 -7.43 23.55 11.16
CA GLU A 171 -7.57 22.13 10.73
C GLU A 171 -8.01 21.96 9.27
N HIS A 172 -8.93 22.82 8.78
CA HIS A 172 -9.40 22.77 7.41
C HIS A 172 -8.31 23.07 6.37
N MET A 173 -7.18 23.68 6.77
CA MET A 173 -6.01 23.92 5.93
C MET A 173 -4.98 22.79 6.02
N ARG A 174 -5.21 21.79 6.85
CA ARG A 174 -4.30 20.68 7.11
C ARG A 174 -4.80 19.35 6.56
N VAL A 175 -5.82 19.39 5.68
CA VAL A 175 -6.35 18.21 5.00
C VAL A 175 -6.44 18.50 3.51
N THR A 176 -5.76 17.68 2.69
CA THR A 176 -5.91 17.69 1.23
C THR A 176 -6.35 16.31 0.78
N ARG A 177 -7.26 16.23 -0.20
CA ARG A 177 -7.90 14.98 -0.60
C ARG A 177 -7.83 14.75 -2.10
N TRP A 178 -7.67 13.50 -2.46
CA TRP A 178 -7.79 13.02 -3.82
C TRP A 178 -8.81 11.87 -3.87
N ILE A 179 -9.79 11.97 -4.76
CA ILE A 179 -10.84 10.96 -4.92
C ILE A 179 -10.55 10.13 -6.17
N VAL A 180 -10.51 8.83 -5.99
CA VAL A 180 -10.41 7.83 -7.05
C VAL A 180 -11.77 7.18 -7.22
N THR A 181 -12.36 7.30 -8.41
CA THR A 181 -13.62 6.63 -8.74
C THR A 181 -13.35 5.22 -9.29
N ARG A 182 -14.29 4.31 -9.08
CA ARG A 182 -14.17 2.92 -9.51
C ARG A 182 -14.03 2.79 -11.03
N ASP A 183 -13.17 1.87 -11.43
CA ASP A 183 -12.91 1.53 -12.82
C ASP A 183 -12.76 0.01 -12.95
N ARG A 184 -13.77 -0.64 -13.49
CA ARG A 184 -13.82 -2.10 -13.64
C ARG A 184 -12.78 -2.65 -14.61
N GLU A 185 -12.35 -1.88 -15.60
CA GLU A 185 -11.32 -2.29 -16.55
C GLU A 185 -9.95 -2.33 -15.85
N LYS A 186 -9.68 -1.34 -15.02
CA LYS A 186 -8.45 -1.33 -14.19
C LYS A 186 -8.47 -2.44 -13.13
N GLU A 187 -9.61 -2.75 -12.51
CA GLU A 187 -9.74 -3.93 -11.64
C GLU A 187 -9.43 -5.23 -12.40
N ALA A 188 -9.97 -5.40 -13.60
CA ALA A 188 -9.67 -6.56 -14.45
C ALA A 188 -8.18 -6.64 -14.80
N ALA A 189 -7.53 -5.50 -15.05
CA ALA A 189 -6.09 -5.44 -15.30
C ALA A 189 -5.27 -5.92 -14.10
N ILE A 190 -5.68 -5.60 -12.86
CA ILE A 190 -5.06 -6.14 -11.64
C ILE A 190 -5.11 -7.67 -11.66
N TYR A 191 -6.27 -8.26 -11.91
CA TYR A 191 -6.44 -9.72 -11.91
C TYR A 191 -5.57 -10.40 -12.97
N GLN A 192 -5.49 -9.85 -14.17
CA GLN A 192 -4.62 -10.36 -15.22
C GLN A 192 -3.14 -10.29 -14.82
N LYS A 193 -2.72 -9.16 -14.22
CA LYS A 193 -1.34 -9.00 -13.75
C LYS A 193 -1.01 -10.00 -12.63
N VAL A 194 -1.96 -10.26 -11.71
CA VAL A 194 -1.79 -11.25 -10.63
C VAL A 194 -1.63 -12.66 -11.18
N LEU A 195 -2.32 -13.05 -12.26
CA LEU A 195 -2.11 -14.36 -12.90
C LEU A 195 -0.65 -14.53 -13.34
N HIS A 196 -0.13 -13.58 -14.11
CA HIS A 196 1.27 -13.61 -14.55
C HIS A 196 2.26 -13.57 -13.38
N ALA A 197 1.91 -12.82 -12.33
CA ALA A 197 2.75 -12.74 -11.13
C ALA A 197 2.84 -14.08 -10.38
N ARG A 198 1.73 -14.82 -10.30
CA ARG A 198 1.71 -16.16 -9.70
C ARG A 198 2.53 -17.16 -10.50
N GLU A 199 2.41 -17.14 -11.82
CA GLU A 199 3.24 -17.99 -12.69
C GLU A 199 4.72 -17.72 -12.45
N TYR A 200 5.12 -16.45 -12.44
CA TYR A 200 6.51 -16.07 -12.20
C TYR A 200 6.98 -16.40 -10.78
N PHE A 201 6.13 -16.21 -9.76
CA PHE A 201 6.41 -16.59 -8.38
C PHE A 201 6.73 -18.10 -8.28
N HIS A 202 5.87 -18.95 -8.84
CA HIS A 202 6.07 -20.41 -8.84
C HIS A 202 7.33 -20.81 -9.59
N GLN A 203 7.65 -20.13 -10.69
CA GLN A 203 8.91 -20.36 -11.40
C GLN A 203 10.11 -20.06 -10.51
N VAL A 204 10.12 -18.91 -9.80
CA VAL A 204 11.21 -18.51 -8.90
C VAL A 204 11.40 -19.53 -7.78
N VAL A 205 10.32 -19.98 -7.13
CA VAL A 205 10.35 -20.98 -6.06
C VAL A 205 10.89 -22.31 -6.61
N SER A 206 10.38 -22.77 -7.76
CA SER A 206 10.84 -24.03 -8.39
C SER A 206 12.32 -23.99 -8.80
N ASP A 207 12.79 -22.84 -9.29
CA ASP A 207 14.19 -22.63 -9.66
C ASP A 207 15.10 -22.69 -8.42
N PHE A 208 14.65 -22.10 -7.32
CA PHE A 208 15.35 -22.17 -6.03
C PHE A 208 15.45 -23.62 -5.54
N ASP A 209 14.32 -24.34 -5.51
CA ASP A 209 14.29 -25.74 -5.05
C ASP A 209 15.24 -26.63 -5.87
N ARG A 210 15.25 -26.47 -7.20
CA ARG A 210 16.17 -27.19 -8.09
C ARG A 210 17.64 -26.92 -7.78
N THR A 211 17.97 -25.66 -7.47
CA THR A 211 19.34 -25.21 -7.21
C THR A 211 19.86 -25.69 -5.86
N HIS A 212 18.94 -25.85 -4.89
CA HIS A 212 19.26 -26.13 -3.49
C HIS A 212 18.82 -27.52 -3.04
N GLN A 213 18.63 -28.49 -3.99
CA GLN A 213 18.40 -29.87 -3.62
C GLN A 213 19.61 -30.42 -2.84
N PRO A 214 19.39 -31.09 -1.70
CA PRO A 214 20.49 -31.76 -0.99
C PRO A 214 21.21 -32.71 -1.93
N THR A 215 22.53 -32.59 -2.05
CA THR A 215 23.34 -33.57 -2.73
C THR A 215 23.20 -34.87 -1.92
N MET A 216 22.59 -35.92 -2.49
CA MET A 216 22.64 -37.23 -1.88
C MET A 216 24.12 -37.66 -1.93
N GLU A 217 24.84 -37.55 -0.80
CA GLU A 217 26.11 -38.24 -0.64
C GLU A 217 25.81 -39.74 -0.72
N LEU A 218 26.24 -40.36 -1.82
CA LEU A 218 26.31 -41.79 -1.90
C LEU A 218 27.40 -42.21 -0.89
N GLU A 219 26.97 -42.76 0.26
CA GLU A 219 27.94 -43.41 1.16
C GLU A 219 28.70 -44.45 0.34
N PRO A 220 30.05 -44.43 0.34
CA PRO A 220 30.80 -45.45 -0.31
C PRO A 220 30.58 -46.81 0.38
N ALA A 221 30.25 -47.81 -0.42
CA ALA A 221 30.04 -49.20 0.03
C ALA A 221 31.30 -49.82 0.65
#